data_8ea4d52d0a841a96fca27e73bd648ede
#
_entry.id   8ea4d52d0a841a96fca27e73bd648ede
#
_cell.length_a   1.000
_cell.length_b   1.000
_cell.length_c   1.000
_cell.angle_alpha   90.00
_cell.angle_beta   90.00
_cell.angle_gamma   90.00
#
_symmetry.space_group_name_H-M   'P 1'
#
loop_
_entity.id
_entity.type
_entity.pdbx_description
1 polymer ?
#
loop_
_entity_poly.entity_id
_entity_poly.type
_entity_poly.pdbx_seq_one_letter_code
_entity_poly.pdbx_strand_id
1 'polypeptide(L)'
;MTELSFLTATGMAAGFVAETRPRAHGAGIDPYEYDRVTAPIDSLLDWPDACRAAALAHRARAERAAGRGRTRTAGHHHQTAARWFHLAALLPDPDRERAAAVAAEADRSMGAALALLEPSARRISGEGYAGWLRLPRAGEGAGAEGSPLVVLVPGMDSAKEEFHRPVDALLARGVAVLAVDGPGQGLLATGPALGPDHRHALRRALDHVLEEGTGEGTGIDPGRVGVIGLSLGGYLAADFAAHDPRVRAAALVSGPYRLDRDALVPFVTATLAQRCGGEAAARDFVARIDLAALAPRLRRLPLLLVEGGRDRIPGVTNAEALTADLPHAELLHVPHGNHLLGNALPDWLPDTADWLADVLAAPGA
;
A
#
# COMPACT_ATOMS: atom_id res chain seq x y z
N MET A 1 -4.31 -9.50 -29.96
CA MET A 1 -4.81 -8.24 -29.33
C MET A 1 -3.66 -7.69 -28.52
N THR A 2 -3.34 -6.39 -28.64
CA THR A 2 -2.32 -5.77 -27.80
C THR A 2 -2.74 -5.86 -26.33
N GLU A 3 -1.81 -6.14 -25.42
CA GLU A 3 -2.07 -6.32 -23.97
C GLU A 3 -2.85 -5.15 -23.34
N LEU A 4 -2.84 -3.97 -23.96
CA LEU A 4 -3.52 -2.75 -23.48
C LEU A 4 -4.81 -2.40 -24.24
N SER A 5 -5.36 -3.31 -25.04
CA SER A 5 -6.61 -3.05 -25.80
C SER A 5 -7.82 -2.75 -24.93
N PHE A 6 -7.80 -3.17 -23.66
CA PHE A 6 -8.86 -2.86 -22.69
C PHE A 6 -8.97 -1.37 -22.37
N LEU A 7 -7.89 -0.59 -22.53
CA LEU A 7 -7.89 0.85 -22.25
C LEU A 7 -8.84 1.64 -23.18
N THR A 8 -9.13 1.09 -24.38
CA THR A 8 -10.02 1.69 -25.37
C THR A 8 -11.34 0.96 -25.52
N ALA A 9 -11.58 -0.11 -24.74
CA ALA A 9 -12.79 -0.91 -24.87
C ALA A 9 -14.02 -0.17 -24.31
N THR A 10 -15.12 -0.20 -25.05
CA THR A 10 -16.36 0.49 -24.68
C THR A 10 -16.89 0.03 -23.32
N GLY A 11 -17.25 0.97 -22.45
CA GLY A 11 -17.80 0.71 -21.12
C GLY A 11 -16.75 0.42 -20.04
N MET A 12 -15.48 0.20 -20.39
CA MET A 12 -14.44 -0.07 -19.41
C MET A 12 -14.18 1.12 -18.48
N ALA A 13 -14.23 2.36 -19.02
CA ALA A 13 -14.01 3.55 -18.21
C ALA A 13 -15.05 3.68 -17.08
N ALA A 14 -16.32 3.54 -17.38
CA ALA A 14 -17.38 3.62 -16.36
C ALA A 14 -17.24 2.55 -15.28
N GLY A 15 -16.93 1.31 -15.65
CA GLY A 15 -16.68 0.23 -14.71
C GLY A 15 -15.47 0.50 -13.82
N PHE A 16 -14.34 0.91 -14.41
CA PHE A 16 -13.11 1.22 -13.66
C PHE A 16 -13.30 2.41 -12.71
N VAL A 17 -14.00 3.46 -13.14
CA VAL A 17 -14.35 4.61 -12.29
C VAL A 17 -15.18 4.17 -11.10
N ALA A 18 -16.21 3.34 -11.31
CA ALA A 18 -17.07 2.84 -10.23
C ALA A 18 -16.29 1.97 -9.22
N GLU A 19 -15.47 1.04 -9.70
CA GLU A 19 -14.67 0.13 -8.86
C GLU A 19 -13.53 0.87 -8.11
N THR A 20 -12.96 1.91 -8.72
CA THR A 20 -11.88 2.68 -8.08
C THR A 20 -12.38 3.71 -7.06
N ARG A 21 -13.67 4.11 -7.12
CA ARG A 21 -14.25 5.10 -6.20
C ARG A 21 -14.09 4.76 -4.72
N PRO A 22 -14.40 3.55 -4.24
CA PRO A 22 -14.16 3.16 -2.85
C PRO A 22 -12.67 3.17 -2.48
N ARG A 23 -11.79 2.76 -3.38
CA ARG A 23 -10.34 2.79 -3.20
C ARG A 23 -9.83 4.21 -3.03
N ALA A 24 -10.26 5.14 -3.88
CA ALA A 24 -9.93 6.56 -3.78
C ALA A 24 -10.40 7.17 -2.46
N HIS A 25 -11.62 6.80 -2.00
CA HIS A 25 -12.11 7.19 -0.68
C HIS A 25 -11.24 6.61 0.45
N GLY A 26 -10.89 5.34 0.37
CA GLY A 26 -9.96 4.67 1.29
C GLY A 26 -8.59 5.38 1.35
N ALA A 27 -8.08 5.84 0.22
CA ALA A 27 -6.89 6.66 0.11
C ALA A 27 -7.07 8.10 0.64
N GLY A 28 -8.27 8.52 1.04
CA GLY A 28 -8.58 9.84 1.60
C GLY A 28 -8.85 10.93 0.58
N ILE A 29 -9.22 10.56 -0.63
CA ILE A 29 -9.79 11.48 -1.61
C ILE A 29 -11.29 11.67 -1.30
N ASP A 30 -11.74 12.92 -1.35
CA ASP A 30 -13.14 13.25 -1.15
C ASP A 30 -14.00 12.64 -2.27
N PRO A 31 -15.09 11.88 -1.93
CA PRO A 31 -15.90 11.21 -2.93
C PRO A 31 -16.55 12.15 -3.95
N TYR A 32 -16.93 13.34 -3.53
CA TYR A 32 -17.57 14.32 -4.43
C TYR A 32 -16.53 14.98 -5.34
N GLU A 33 -15.30 15.15 -4.87
CA GLU A 33 -14.20 15.58 -5.74
C GLU A 33 -13.87 14.49 -6.76
N TYR A 34 -13.78 13.23 -6.30
CA TYR A 34 -13.58 12.08 -7.18
C TYR A 34 -14.62 12.04 -8.30
N ASP A 35 -15.92 12.13 -7.93
CA ASP A 35 -17.02 12.11 -8.89
C ASP A 35 -16.91 13.25 -9.92
N ARG A 36 -16.54 14.47 -9.49
CA ARG A 36 -16.33 15.61 -10.41
C ARG A 36 -15.15 15.41 -11.35
N VAL A 37 -14.05 14.87 -10.86
CA VAL A 37 -12.83 14.66 -11.66
C VAL A 37 -13.02 13.55 -12.68
N THR A 38 -13.74 12.50 -12.30
CA THR A 38 -13.92 11.31 -13.15
C THR A 38 -15.14 11.38 -14.06
N ALA A 39 -16.10 12.27 -13.80
CA ALA A 39 -17.30 12.43 -14.62
C ALA A 39 -17.07 12.62 -16.14
N PRO A 40 -16.02 13.34 -16.60
CA PRO A 40 -15.75 13.51 -18.02
C PRO A 40 -14.93 12.37 -18.65
N ILE A 41 -14.60 11.30 -17.91
CA ILE A 41 -13.74 10.22 -18.41
C ILE A 41 -14.59 9.21 -19.21
N ASP A 42 -14.48 9.26 -20.53
CA ASP A 42 -15.15 8.33 -21.45
C ASP A 42 -14.21 7.19 -21.90
N SER A 43 -12.90 7.38 -21.79
CA SER A 43 -11.86 6.40 -22.11
C SER A 43 -10.87 6.27 -20.96
N LEU A 44 -10.36 5.06 -20.69
CA LEU A 44 -9.29 4.86 -19.71
C LEU A 44 -7.99 5.57 -20.09
N LEU A 45 -7.81 5.94 -21.36
CA LEU A 45 -6.68 6.76 -21.82
C LEU A 45 -6.70 8.18 -21.23
N ASP A 46 -7.89 8.68 -20.84
CA ASP A 46 -8.06 10.02 -20.26
C ASP A 46 -7.81 10.02 -18.74
N TRP A 47 -7.81 8.84 -18.11
CA TRP A 47 -7.66 8.68 -16.66
C TRP A 47 -6.39 9.33 -16.10
N PRO A 48 -5.18 9.06 -16.64
CA PRO A 48 -3.95 9.64 -16.09
C PRO A 48 -3.97 11.17 -16.12
N ASP A 49 -4.44 11.77 -17.22
CA ASP A 49 -4.44 13.22 -17.38
C ASP A 49 -5.50 13.90 -16.49
N ALA A 50 -6.68 13.32 -16.33
CA ALA A 50 -7.73 13.83 -15.44
C ALA A 50 -7.24 13.83 -13.98
N CYS A 51 -6.68 12.71 -13.51
CA CYS A 51 -6.14 12.60 -12.16
C CYS A 51 -4.93 13.53 -11.94
N ARG A 52 -4.03 13.64 -12.93
CA ARG A 52 -2.89 14.54 -12.90
C ARG A 52 -3.32 16.01 -12.82
N ALA A 53 -4.36 16.40 -13.56
CA ALA A 53 -4.91 17.77 -13.50
C ALA A 53 -5.45 18.09 -12.09
N ALA A 54 -6.16 17.16 -11.45
CA ALA A 54 -6.61 17.31 -10.07
C ALA A 54 -5.45 17.46 -9.09
N ALA A 55 -4.40 16.64 -9.24
CA ALA A 55 -3.17 16.73 -8.44
C ALA A 55 -2.50 18.11 -8.56
N LEU A 56 -2.34 18.61 -9.79
CA LEU A 56 -1.76 19.93 -10.05
C LEU A 56 -2.60 21.07 -9.47
N ALA A 57 -3.95 20.95 -9.51
CA ALA A 57 -4.84 21.93 -8.89
C ALA A 57 -4.66 21.99 -7.37
N HIS A 58 -4.48 20.83 -6.72
CA HIS A 58 -4.16 20.77 -5.30
C HIS A 58 -2.79 21.36 -4.98
N ARG A 59 -1.77 21.06 -5.77
CA ARG A 59 -0.43 21.65 -5.59
C ARG A 59 -0.48 23.18 -5.69
N ALA A 60 -1.18 23.74 -6.67
CA ALA A 60 -1.37 25.17 -6.77
C ALA A 60 -2.13 25.78 -5.58
N ARG A 61 -3.08 25.05 -4.97
CA ARG A 61 -3.74 25.46 -3.71
C ARG A 61 -2.77 25.43 -2.53
N ALA A 62 -1.89 24.41 -2.46
CA ALA A 62 -0.85 24.31 -1.45
C ALA A 62 0.10 25.51 -1.49
N GLU A 63 0.60 25.86 -2.67
CA GLU A 63 1.49 27.00 -2.88
C GLU A 63 0.83 28.33 -2.46
N ARG A 64 -0.44 28.54 -2.84
CA ARG A 64 -1.19 29.74 -2.40
C ARG A 64 -1.42 29.76 -0.87
N ALA A 65 -1.64 28.62 -0.25
CA ALA A 65 -1.79 28.53 1.20
C ALA A 65 -0.47 28.81 1.91
N ALA A 66 0.64 28.27 1.43
CA ALA A 66 1.98 28.53 1.94
C ALA A 66 2.35 30.01 1.84
N GLY A 67 2.09 30.66 0.69
CA GLY A 67 2.32 32.09 0.51
C GLY A 67 1.50 32.99 1.46
N ARG A 68 0.48 32.42 2.14
CA ARG A 68 -0.33 33.10 3.18
C ARG A 68 0.02 32.63 4.59
N GLY A 69 1.10 31.88 4.79
CA GLY A 69 1.51 31.33 6.08
C GLY A 69 0.58 30.22 6.61
N ARG A 70 -0.31 29.64 5.78
CA ARG A 70 -1.27 28.61 6.19
C ARG A 70 -0.66 27.20 6.05
N THR A 71 0.32 26.90 6.88
CA THR A 71 1.15 25.68 6.82
C THR A 71 0.31 24.39 6.79
N ARG A 72 -0.66 24.24 7.70
CA ARG A 72 -1.52 23.03 7.74
C ARG A 72 -2.35 22.87 6.46
N THR A 73 -2.95 23.95 5.97
CA THR A 73 -3.72 23.92 4.71
C THR A 73 -2.84 23.54 3.54
N ALA A 74 -1.62 24.08 3.45
CA ALA A 74 -0.64 23.74 2.44
C ALA A 74 -0.28 22.25 2.49
N GLY A 75 0.03 21.73 3.68
CA GLY A 75 0.35 20.33 3.90
C GLY A 75 -0.78 19.39 3.46
N HIS A 76 -2.04 19.66 3.84
CA HIS A 76 -3.18 18.85 3.41
C HIS A 76 -3.39 18.86 1.88
N HIS A 77 -3.19 20.01 1.22
CA HIS A 77 -3.27 20.07 -0.23
C HIS A 77 -2.13 19.29 -0.92
N HIS A 78 -0.90 19.34 -0.40
CA HIS A 78 0.19 18.51 -0.89
C HIS A 78 -0.10 17.02 -0.72
N GLN A 79 -0.66 16.63 0.42
CA GLN A 79 -1.06 15.24 0.69
C GLN A 79 -2.15 14.76 -0.28
N THR A 80 -3.16 15.59 -0.56
CA THR A 80 -4.20 15.27 -1.56
C THR A 80 -3.61 15.21 -2.97
N ALA A 81 -2.68 16.12 -3.31
CA ALA A 81 -1.96 16.07 -4.59
C ALA A 81 -1.19 14.74 -4.77
N ALA A 82 -0.49 14.27 -3.73
CA ALA A 82 0.24 13.00 -3.78
C ALA A 82 -0.69 11.83 -4.12
N ARG A 83 -1.88 11.78 -3.53
CA ARG A 83 -2.88 10.72 -3.79
C ARG A 83 -3.45 10.79 -5.19
N TRP A 84 -3.75 11.99 -5.70
CA TRP A 84 -4.20 12.16 -7.08
C TRP A 84 -3.10 11.78 -8.09
N PHE A 85 -1.83 12.11 -7.84
CA PHE A 85 -0.72 11.63 -8.66
C PHE A 85 -0.59 10.10 -8.61
N HIS A 86 -0.78 9.48 -7.42
CA HIS A 86 -0.83 8.04 -7.31
C HIS A 86 -1.96 7.44 -8.14
N LEU A 87 -3.20 7.98 -8.07
CA LEU A 87 -4.32 7.51 -8.89
C LEU A 87 -4.02 7.66 -10.39
N ALA A 88 -3.30 8.70 -10.81
CA ALA A 88 -2.88 8.86 -12.20
C ALA A 88 -1.96 7.72 -12.68
N ALA A 89 -1.26 7.03 -11.76
CA ALA A 89 -0.33 5.94 -12.05
C ALA A 89 -0.92 4.53 -11.89
N LEU A 90 -2.24 4.40 -11.63
CA LEU A 90 -2.87 3.09 -11.41
C LEU A 90 -2.89 2.21 -12.66
N LEU A 91 -3.16 2.81 -13.81
CA LEU A 91 -3.21 2.06 -15.07
C LEU A 91 -1.81 1.78 -15.61
N PRO A 92 -1.60 0.62 -16.24
CA PRO A 92 -0.35 0.35 -16.93
C PRO A 92 -0.14 1.38 -18.05
N ASP A 93 1.02 2.02 -18.07
CA ASP A 93 1.38 3.06 -19.02
C ASP A 93 2.49 2.57 -19.96
N PRO A 94 2.27 2.57 -21.29
CA PRO A 94 3.32 2.19 -22.23
C PRO A 94 4.50 3.18 -22.23
N ASP A 95 4.27 4.42 -21.84
CA ASP A 95 5.32 5.44 -21.67
C ASP A 95 5.92 5.35 -20.25
N ARG A 96 7.02 4.61 -20.13
CA ARG A 96 7.71 4.38 -18.85
C ARG A 96 8.27 5.68 -18.25
N GLU A 97 8.69 6.65 -19.06
CA GLU A 97 9.21 7.94 -18.58
C GLU A 97 8.08 8.77 -17.95
N ARG A 98 6.91 8.80 -18.61
CA ARG A 98 5.71 9.44 -18.06
C ARG A 98 5.28 8.79 -16.76
N ALA A 99 5.21 7.47 -16.71
CA ALA A 99 4.86 6.72 -15.49
C ALA A 99 5.84 7.04 -14.34
N ALA A 100 7.14 7.04 -14.61
CA ALA A 100 8.16 7.38 -13.63
C ALA A 100 8.02 8.84 -13.13
N ALA A 101 7.77 9.77 -14.04
CA ALA A 101 7.57 11.19 -13.70
C ALA A 101 6.36 11.38 -12.77
N VAL A 102 5.23 10.71 -13.05
CA VAL A 102 4.01 10.78 -12.24
C VAL A 102 4.25 10.18 -10.84
N ALA A 103 4.91 9.03 -10.74
CA ALA A 103 5.25 8.41 -9.46
C ALA A 103 6.20 9.31 -8.63
N ALA A 104 7.17 9.96 -9.28
CA ALA A 104 8.05 10.92 -8.62
C ALA A 104 7.32 12.18 -8.15
N GLU A 105 6.27 12.63 -8.85
CA GLU A 105 5.42 13.75 -8.38
C GLU A 105 4.59 13.36 -7.15
N ALA A 106 4.10 12.10 -7.07
CA ALA A 106 3.42 11.59 -5.88
C ALA A 106 4.36 11.62 -4.67
N ASP A 107 5.56 11.04 -4.78
CA ASP A 107 6.58 11.02 -3.74
C ASP A 107 6.99 12.43 -3.28
N ARG A 108 7.26 13.36 -4.24
CA ARG A 108 7.60 14.75 -3.92
C ARG A 108 6.46 15.48 -3.19
N SER A 109 5.22 15.28 -3.63
CA SER A 109 4.06 15.91 -3.01
C SER A 109 3.83 15.38 -1.59
N MET A 110 4.01 14.07 -1.37
CA MET A 110 3.94 13.49 -0.03
C MET A 110 5.06 14.02 0.87
N GLY A 111 6.29 14.11 0.36
CA GLY A 111 7.41 14.70 1.10
C GLY A 111 7.16 16.14 1.52
N ALA A 112 6.62 16.96 0.62
CA ALA A 112 6.23 18.34 0.95
C ALA A 112 5.11 18.39 2.01
N ALA A 113 4.15 17.46 1.95
CA ALA A 113 3.10 17.36 2.94
C ALA A 113 3.65 17.00 4.33
N LEU A 114 4.47 15.94 4.40
CA LEU A 114 5.04 15.45 5.66
C LEU A 114 5.97 16.49 6.30
N ALA A 115 6.79 17.19 5.52
CA ALA A 115 7.62 18.27 6.04
C ALA A 115 6.83 19.38 6.75
N LEU A 116 5.57 19.62 6.33
CA LEU A 116 4.70 20.63 6.92
C LEU A 116 3.80 20.10 8.05
N LEU A 117 3.39 18.83 7.99
CA LEU A 117 2.42 18.25 8.91
C LEU A 117 3.06 17.39 9.99
N GLU A 118 4.18 16.73 9.67
CA GLU A 118 4.87 15.73 10.48
C GLU A 118 6.39 15.88 10.32
N PRO A 119 7.01 16.92 10.91
CA PRO A 119 8.46 17.18 10.73
C PRO A 119 9.37 16.04 11.21
N SER A 120 8.85 15.12 12.04
CA SER A 120 9.57 13.90 12.48
C SER A 120 9.56 12.79 11.44
N ALA A 121 8.73 12.87 10.40
CA ALA A 121 8.71 11.88 9.33
C ALA A 121 10.05 11.90 8.57
N ARG A 122 10.54 10.70 8.22
CA ARG A 122 11.82 10.54 7.52
C ARG A 122 11.61 9.82 6.21
N ARG A 123 12.25 10.32 5.15
CA ARG A 123 12.33 9.60 3.89
C ARG A 123 13.49 8.63 3.96
N ILE A 124 13.23 7.37 3.65
CA ILE A 124 14.28 6.36 3.49
C ILE A 124 14.30 5.86 2.06
N SER A 125 15.48 5.55 1.54
CA SER A 125 15.62 4.96 0.22
C SER A 125 16.96 4.23 0.10
N GLY A 126 16.97 3.20 -0.73
CA GLY A 126 18.16 2.41 -0.99
C GLY A 126 17.92 1.48 -2.18
N GLU A 127 18.76 0.48 -2.32
CA GLU A 127 18.66 -0.49 -3.41
C GLU A 127 17.34 -1.27 -3.32
N GLY A 128 16.43 -0.99 -4.24
CA GLY A 128 15.16 -1.69 -4.39
C GLY A 128 14.07 -1.28 -3.39
N TYR A 129 14.24 -0.19 -2.65
CA TYR A 129 13.19 0.34 -1.78
C TYR A 129 13.16 1.87 -1.71
N ALA A 130 11.98 2.41 -1.48
CA ALA A 130 11.76 3.82 -1.13
C ALA A 130 10.58 3.92 -0.17
N GLY A 131 10.74 4.62 0.96
CA GLY A 131 9.73 4.64 2.01
C GLY A 131 9.63 5.95 2.76
N TRP A 132 8.57 6.04 3.55
CA TRP A 132 8.34 7.05 4.55
C TRP A 132 8.24 6.38 5.92
N LEU A 133 9.19 6.67 6.81
CA LEU A 133 9.08 6.35 8.22
C LEU A 133 8.31 7.48 8.91
N ARG A 134 7.17 7.14 9.52
CA ARG A 134 6.35 8.06 10.31
C ARG A 134 6.34 7.58 11.76
N LEU A 135 6.54 8.51 12.67
CA LEU A 135 6.60 8.24 14.11
C LEU A 135 5.34 8.73 14.80
N PRO A 136 4.85 8.05 15.86
CA PRO A 136 3.75 8.55 16.67
C PRO A 136 4.14 9.88 17.31
N ARG A 137 3.15 10.71 17.65
CA ARG A 137 3.43 11.97 18.35
C ARG A 137 3.95 11.71 19.76
N ALA A 138 4.80 12.62 20.23
CA ALA A 138 5.29 12.54 21.59
C ALA A 138 4.11 12.51 22.58
N GLY A 139 4.05 11.47 23.43
CA GLY A 139 2.96 11.24 24.38
C GLY A 139 1.84 10.29 23.88
N GLU A 140 1.81 9.94 22.60
CA GLU A 140 0.92 8.93 22.07
C GLU A 140 1.63 7.56 22.12
N GLY A 141 1.51 6.83 23.22
CA GLY A 141 1.88 5.40 23.32
C GLY A 141 3.36 5.02 23.37
N ALA A 142 4.29 5.94 23.19
CA ALA A 142 5.71 5.64 23.34
C ALA A 142 6.07 5.48 24.82
N GLY A 143 6.12 4.23 25.30
CA GLY A 143 6.70 3.89 26.59
C GLY A 143 8.22 4.15 26.60
N ALA A 144 8.86 4.03 27.78
CA ALA A 144 10.30 4.17 27.95
C ALA A 144 11.12 3.17 27.08
N GLU A 145 10.48 2.15 26.54
CA GLU A 145 11.10 1.05 25.77
C GLU A 145 11.10 1.28 24.24
N GLY A 146 10.64 2.43 23.76
CA GLY A 146 10.51 2.72 22.32
C GLY A 146 9.15 2.32 21.75
N SER A 147 8.88 2.73 20.49
CA SER A 147 7.63 2.42 19.78
C SER A 147 7.75 1.11 19.00
N PRO A 148 6.70 0.27 18.95
CA PRO A 148 6.65 -0.81 17.97
C PRO A 148 6.64 -0.23 16.54
N LEU A 149 7.07 -1.02 15.57
CA LEU A 149 7.11 -0.64 14.15
C LEU A 149 6.22 -1.58 13.33
N VAL A 150 5.42 -1.02 12.44
CA VAL A 150 4.71 -1.80 11.40
C VAL A 150 5.24 -1.40 10.03
N VAL A 151 5.72 -2.39 9.27
CA VAL A 151 6.07 -2.24 7.85
C VAL A 151 4.79 -2.38 7.03
N LEU A 152 4.43 -1.36 6.25
CA LEU A 152 3.27 -1.37 5.36
C LEU A 152 3.72 -1.65 3.93
N VAL A 153 3.16 -2.72 3.35
CA VAL A 153 3.52 -3.23 2.01
C VAL A 153 2.36 -3.03 1.04
N PRO A 154 2.51 -2.17 0.02
CA PRO A 154 1.51 -1.93 -1.01
C PRO A 154 1.24 -3.14 -1.92
N GLY A 155 0.12 -3.10 -2.65
CA GLY A 155 -0.20 -4.06 -3.72
C GLY A 155 0.62 -3.84 -5.00
N MET A 156 0.24 -4.55 -6.08
CA MET A 156 1.00 -4.52 -7.34
C MET A 156 0.93 -3.15 -8.06
N ASP A 157 -0.22 -2.46 -7.97
CA ASP A 157 -0.52 -1.17 -8.59
C ASP A 157 -0.62 -0.03 -7.56
N SER A 158 -0.38 -0.37 -6.29
CA SER A 158 -0.41 0.55 -5.15
C SER A 158 0.95 1.24 -4.94
N ALA A 159 0.93 2.25 -4.08
CA ALA A 159 2.11 2.95 -3.61
C ALA A 159 1.98 3.31 -2.13
N LYS A 160 3.09 3.58 -1.48
CA LYS A 160 3.14 4.03 -0.07
C LYS A 160 2.29 5.26 0.23
N GLU A 161 2.00 6.10 -0.79
CA GLU A 161 1.16 7.30 -0.69
C GLU A 161 -0.33 6.99 -0.53
N GLU A 162 -0.77 5.80 -0.95
CA GLU A 162 -2.17 5.42 -0.94
C GLU A 162 -2.71 5.18 0.48
N PHE A 163 -1.94 4.49 1.31
CA PHE A 163 -2.43 3.89 2.55
C PHE A 163 -2.27 4.78 3.79
N HIS A 164 -2.51 6.09 3.66
CA HIS A 164 -2.35 7.00 4.79
C HIS A 164 -3.33 6.74 5.94
N ARG A 165 -4.56 6.26 5.67
CA ARG A 165 -5.53 5.97 6.75
C ARG A 165 -5.09 4.81 7.66
N PRO A 166 -4.62 3.66 7.14
CA PRO A 166 -3.97 2.64 7.97
C PRO A 166 -2.75 3.18 8.73
N VAL A 167 -1.93 4.02 8.09
CA VAL A 167 -0.79 4.63 8.78
C VAL A 167 -1.25 5.52 9.92
N ASP A 168 -2.21 6.42 9.70
CA ASP A 168 -2.73 7.32 10.74
C ASP A 168 -3.39 6.54 11.90
N ALA A 169 -4.10 5.43 11.59
CA ALA A 169 -4.71 4.58 12.62
C ALA A 169 -3.66 3.91 13.53
N LEU A 170 -2.55 3.45 12.98
CA LEU A 170 -1.44 2.87 13.72
C LEU A 170 -0.68 3.93 14.54
N LEU A 171 -0.38 5.09 13.94
CA LEU A 171 0.27 6.20 14.64
C LEU A 171 -0.53 6.65 15.87
N ALA A 172 -1.87 6.73 15.75
CA ALA A 172 -2.76 7.09 16.86
C ALA A 172 -2.73 6.07 18.02
N ARG A 173 -2.15 4.89 17.82
CA ARG A 173 -1.95 3.81 18.82
C ARG A 173 -0.50 3.70 19.29
N GLY A 174 0.32 4.68 18.97
CA GLY A 174 1.73 4.71 19.37
C GLY A 174 2.62 3.77 18.56
N VAL A 175 2.14 3.26 17.44
CA VAL A 175 2.89 2.37 16.54
C VAL A 175 3.53 3.21 15.43
N ALA A 176 4.85 3.15 15.30
CA ALA A 176 5.57 3.73 14.18
C ALA A 176 5.27 2.94 12.88
N VAL A 177 5.26 3.63 11.75
CA VAL A 177 4.95 2.98 10.46
C VAL A 177 6.01 3.30 9.43
N LEU A 178 6.52 2.25 8.79
CA LEU A 178 7.34 2.30 7.60
C LEU A 178 6.49 1.91 6.40
N ALA A 179 5.92 2.88 5.70
CA ALA A 179 5.25 2.63 4.42
C ALA A 179 6.30 2.60 3.30
N VAL A 180 6.43 1.46 2.59
CA VAL A 180 7.55 1.24 1.68
C VAL A 180 7.12 0.68 0.33
N ASP A 181 7.55 1.35 -0.76
CA ASP A 181 7.54 0.79 -2.11
C ASP A 181 8.75 -0.13 -2.28
N GLY A 182 8.51 -1.33 -2.71
CA GLY A 182 9.53 -2.27 -3.16
C GLY A 182 9.63 -2.32 -4.69
N PRO A 183 10.39 -3.29 -5.24
CA PRO A 183 10.52 -3.47 -6.68
C PRO A 183 9.17 -3.56 -7.38
N GLY A 184 8.99 -2.81 -8.47
CA GLY A 184 7.75 -2.76 -9.25
C GLY A 184 6.59 -1.99 -8.62
N GLN A 185 6.77 -1.33 -7.46
CA GLN A 185 5.71 -0.58 -6.77
C GLN A 185 5.99 0.92 -6.74
N GLY A 186 4.95 1.74 -6.72
CA GLY A 186 4.98 3.17 -6.50
C GLY A 186 6.13 3.90 -7.21
N LEU A 187 7.02 4.53 -6.45
CA LEU A 187 8.20 5.22 -7.00
C LEU A 187 9.13 4.29 -7.81
N LEU A 188 9.14 3.01 -7.51
CA LEU A 188 9.97 1.99 -8.17
C LEU A 188 9.23 1.21 -9.26
N ALA A 189 8.02 1.63 -9.64
CA ALA A 189 7.16 0.94 -10.60
C ALA A 189 7.78 0.76 -12.00
N THR A 190 8.71 1.63 -12.37
CA THR A 190 9.44 1.59 -13.64
C THR A 190 10.93 1.25 -13.48
N GLY A 191 11.35 0.95 -12.25
CA GLY A 191 12.71 0.59 -11.87
C GLY A 191 12.92 -0.92 -11.81
N PRO A 192 13.42 -1.45 -10.66
CA PRO A 192 13.58 -2.88 -10.45
C PRO A 192 12.26 -3.61 -10.57
N ALA A 193 12.27 -4.79 -11.22
CA ALA A 193 11.06 -5.56 -11.47
C ALA A 193 10.51 -6.20 -10.19
N LEU A 194 9.17 -6.25 -10.08
CA LEU A 194 8.48 -7.07 -9.10
C LEU A 194 8.81 -8.54 -9.31
N GLY A 195 9.16 -9.24 -8.25
CA GLY A 195 9.57 -10.63 -8.34
C GLY A 195 9.69 -11.33 -6.99
N PRO A 196 10.15 -12.59 -6.97
CA PRO A 196 10.21 -13.42 -5.78
C PRO A 196 11.20 -12.91 -4.70
N ASP A 197 12.10 -12.04 -5.07
CA ASP A 197 13.10 -11.47 -4.16
C ASP A 197 12.64 -10.17 -3.46
N HIS A 198 11.36 -9.82 -3.61
CA HIS A 198 10.77 -8.61 -3.03
C HIS A 198 11.03 -8.48 -1.52
N ARG A 199 10.96 -9.59 -0.76
CA ARG A 199 11.28 -9.62 0.67
C ARG A 199 12.67 -9.10 1.01
N HIS A 200 13.66 -9.22 0.12
CA HIS A 200 15.00 -8.70 0.37
C HIS A 200 15.04 -7.17 0.35
N ALA A 201 14.19 -6.53 -0.45
CA ALA A 201 14.03 -5.08 -0.42
C ALA A 201 13.37 -4.62 0.89
N LEU A 202 12.33 -5.33 1.36
CA LEU A 202 11.69 -5.05 2.66
C LEU A 202 12.67 -5.23 3.82
N ARG A 203 13.49 -6.28 3.77
CA ARG A 203 14.55 -6.52 4.76
C ARG A 203 15.54 -5.36 4.81
N ARG A 204 16.08 -4.93 3.65
CA ARG A 204 17.01 -3.78 3.59
C ARG A 204 16.36 -2.49 4.11
N ALA A 205 15.08 -2.27 3.80
CA ALA A 205 14.36 -1.12 4.32
C ALA A 205 14.22 -1.16 5.85
N LEU A 206 13.93 -2.34 6.40
CA LEU A 206 13.89 -2.55 7.86
C LEU A 206 15.28 -2.39 8.50
N ASP A 207 16.33 -2.98 7.91
CA ASP A 207 17.72 -2.84 8.38
C ASP A 207 18.10 -1.36 8.46
N HIS A 208 17.83 -0.57 7.41
CA HIS A 208 18.10 0.86 7.37
C HIS A 208 17.44 1.62 8.55
N VAL A 209 16.15 1.34 8.81
CA VAL A 209 15.42 2.00 9.91
C VAL A 209 15.96 1.61 11.28
N LEU A 210 16.31 0.33 11.47
CA LEU A 210 16.80 -0.16 12.76
C LEU A 210 18.27 0.22 13.02
N GLU A 211 19.11 0.29 11.98
CA GLU A 211 20.50 0.74 12.09
C GLU A 211 20.61 2.23 12.41
N GLU A 212 19.81 3.09 11.75
CA GLU A 212 19.70 4.50 12.10
C GLU A 212 19.16 4.72 13.53
N GLY A 213 18.38 3.78 14.05
CA GLY A 213 17.76 3.82 15.38
C GLY A 213 18.71 3.51 16.54
N THR A 214 19.90 2.93 16.29
CA THR A 214 20.90 2.64 17.33
C THR A 214 21.69 3.87 17.81
N GLY A 215 21.54 5.03 17.13
CA GLY A 215 21.93 6.36 17.63
C GLY A 215 20.72 7.08 18.24
N GLU A 216 20.83 8.30 18.76
CA GLU A 216 19.76 9.10 19.41
C GLU A 216 18.49 9.34 18.55
N GLY A 217 18.01 8.33 17.76
CA GLY A 217 17.32 8.67 16.54
C GLY A 217 15.85 8.37 16.43
N THR A 218 15.39 7.12 16.44
CA THR A 218 14.00 6.82 16.05
C THR A 218 13.09 6.44 17.22
N GLY A 219 13.64 6.00 18.34
CA GLY A 219 12.84 5.48 19.46
C GLY A 219 11.99 4.26 19.07
N ILE A 220 12.45 3.46 18.08
CA ILE A 220 11.81 2.21 17.65
C ILE A 220 12.40 1.05 18.44
N ASP A 221 11.53 0.15 18.89
CA ASP A 221 11.93 -1.12 19.51
C ASP A 221 12.11 -2.20 18.42
N PRO A 222 13.33 -2.67 18.18
CA PRO A 222 13.60 -3.69 17.17
C PRO A 222 13.00 -5.07 17.49
N GLY A 223 12.62 -5.31 18.73
CA GLY A 223 11.94 -6.53 19.17
C GLY A 223 10.43 -6.53 18.91
N ARG A 224 9.85 -5.40 18.45
CA ARG A 224 8.41 -5.24 18.25
C ARG A 224 8.08 -4.78 16.83
N VAL A 225 8.40 -5.63 15.85
CA VAL A 225 8.16 -5.36 14.42
C VAL A 225 6.98 -6.20 13.93
N GLY A 226 5.99 -5.55 13.32
CA GLY A 226 4.89 -6.18 12.59
C GLY A 226 4.93 -5.81 11.10
N VAL A 227 4.06 -6.46 10.34
CA VAL A 227 3.86 -6.14 8.92
C VAL A 227 2.37 -6.11 8.60
N ILE A 228 1.96 -5.17 7.77
CA ILE A 228 0.62 -5.14 7.14
C ILE A 228 0.79 -5.07 5.63
N GLY A 229 0.12 -5.96 4.92
CA GLY A 229 0.14 -5.98 3.46
C GLY A 229 -1.26 -5.88 2.87
N LEU A 230 -1.41 -5.11 1.80
CA LEU A 230 -2.70 -4.84 1.17
C LEU A 230 -2.71 -5.34 -0.27
N SER A 231 -3.77 -6.07 -0.67
CA SER A 231 -3.87 -6.73 -1.98
C SER A 231 -2.68 -7.68 -2.20
N LEU A 232 -1.99 -7.65 -3.33
CA LEU A 232 -0.76 -8.44 -3.54
C LEU A 232 0.27 -8.23 -2.42
N GLY A 233 0.28 -7.04 -1.80
CA GLY A 233 1.10 -6.76 -0.62
C GLY A 233 0.85 -7.71 0.55
N GLY A 234 -0.35 -8.31 0.65
CA GLY A 234 -0.67 -9.34 1.64
C GLY A 234 0.21 -10.58 1.45
N TYR A 235 0.35 -11.08 0.23
CA TYR A 235 1.29 -12.18 -0.05
C TYR A 235 2.75 -11.77 0.21
N LEU A 236 3.15 -10.58 -0.24
CA LEU A 236 4.52 -10.08 -0.04
C LEU A 236 4.86 -9.90 1.44
N ALA A 237 3.90 -9.45 2.24
CA ALA A 237 4.02 -9.33 3.69
C ALA A 237 4.13 -10.70 4.38
N ALA A 238 3.33 -11.67 3.94
CA ALA A 238 3.42 -13.05 4.43
C ALA A 238 4.75 -13.71 4.08
N ASP A 239 5.24 -13.52 2.85
CA ASP A 239 6.57 -14.02 2.42
C ASP A 239 7.70 -13.36 3.24
N PHE A 240 7.62 -12.05 3.47
CA PHE A 240 8.57 -11.35 4.33
C PHE A 240 8.54 -11.88 5.77
N ALA A 241 7.36 -12.00 6.38
CA ALA A 241 7.19 -12.50 7.74
C ALA A 241 7.65 -13.96 7.90
N ALA A 242 7.45 -14.80 6.87
CA ALA A 242 7.92 -16.18 6.86
C ALA A 242 9.44 -16.32 6.83
N HIS A 243 10.18 -15.27 6.44
CA HIS A 243 11.62 -15.33 6.22
C HIS A 243 12.44 -14.32 7.06
N ASP A 244 11.81 -13.40 7.77
CA ASP A 244 12.48 -12.48 8.68
C ASP A 244 12.03 -12.71 10.13
N PRO A 245 12.89 -13.25 11.00
CA PRO A 245 12.52 -13.61 12.37
C PRO A 245 12.20 -12.41 13.27
N ARG A 246 12.49 -11.19 12.84
CA ARG A 246 12.13 -9.96 13.58
C ARG A 246 10.64 -9.66 13.51
N VAL A 247 9.95 -10.17 12.48
CA VAL A 247 8.51 -9.94 12.33
C VAL A 247 7.75 -10.79 13.35
N ARG A 248 6.98 -10.11 14.22
CA ARG A 248 6.25 -10.69 15.34
C ARG A 248 4.74 -10.83 15.09
N ALA A 249 4.21 -10.13 14.09
CA ALA A 249 2.81 -10.17 13.71
C ALA A 249 2.63 -9.80 12.24
N ALA A 250 1.62 -10.37 11.57
CA ALA A 250 1.28 -9.98 10.21
C ALA A 250 -0.22 -9.83 10.02
N ALA A 251 -0.65 -8.74 9.37
CA ALA A 251 -2.02 -8.52 8.93
C ALA A 251 -2.08 -8.51 7.40
N LEU A 252 -2.93 -9.35 6.81
CA LEU A 252 -3.09 -9.50 5.36
C LEU A 252 -4.49 -8.99 4.99
N VAL A 253 -4.55 -7.87 4.27
CA VAL A 253 -5.80 -7.21 3.89
C VAL A 253 -6.08 -7.43 2.41
N SER A 254 -7.18 -8.12 2.07
CA SER A 254 -7.54 -8.48 0.69
C SER A 254 -6.38 -9.17 -0.06
N GLY A 255 -5.60 -9.98 0.63
CA GLY A 255 -4.42 -10.62 0.07
C GLY A 255 -4.77 -11.86 -0.77
N PRO A 256 -3.97 -12.21 -1.78
CA PRO A 256 -4.17 -13.47 -2.48
C PRO A 256 -3.57 -14.65 -1.70
N TYR A 257 -4.35 -15.72 -1.57
CA TYR A 257 -3.85 -17.05 -1.20
C TYR A 257 -3.13 -17.69 -2.39
N ARG A 258 -3.77 -17.59 -3.58
CA ARG A 258 -3.24 -18.09 -4.85
C ARG A 258 -3.83 -17.30 -6.02
N LEU A 259 -3.09 -17.24 -7.12
CA LEU A 259 -3.53 -16.63 -8.36
C LEU A 259 -3.60 -17.66 -9.49
N ASP A 260 -4.70 -17.68 -10.24
CA ASP A 260 -4.83 -18.36 -11.52
C ASP A 260 -4.63 -17.34 -12.66
N ARG A 261 -3.42 -17.36 -13.24
CA ARG A 261 -3.02 -16.39 -14.28
C ARG A 261 -3.98 -16.32 -15.46
N ASP A 262 -4.53 -17.45 -15.87
CA ASP A 262 -5.34 -17.54 -17.08
C ASP A 262 -6.79 -17.07 -16.86
N ALA A 263 -7.22 -17.00 -15.60
CA ALA A 263 -8.52 -16.47 -15.19
C ALA A 263 -8.46 -14.96 -14.80
N LEU A 264 -7.26 -14.35 -14.63
CA LEU A 264 -7.13 -12.95 -14.25
C LEU A 264 -7.68 -12.01 -15.33
N VAL A 265 -8.29 -10.91 -14.90
CA VAL A 265 -8.80 -9.86 -15.79
C VAL A 265 -7.67 -9.09 -16.51
N PRO A 266 -7.91 -8.52 -17.70
CA PRO A 266 -6.89 -7.86 -18.51
C PRO A 266 -6.09 -6.76 -17.79
N PHE A 267 -6.74 -5.97 -16.94
CA PHE A 267 -6.08 -4.95 -16.12
C PHE A 267 -5.00 -5.57 -15.22
N VAL A 268 -5.33 -6.65 -14.50
CA VAL A 268 -4.41 -7.33 -13.58
C VAL A 268 -3.25 -7.96 -14.34
N THR A 269 -3.55 -8.64 -15.46
CA THR A 269 -2.52 -9.30 -16.27
C THR A 269 -1.55 -8.31 -16.90
N ALA A 270 -2.04 -7.21 -17.45
CA ALA A 270 -1.20 -6.18 -18.06
C ALA A 270 -0.36 -5.44 -17.00
N THR A 271 -0.93 -5.16 -15.83
CA THR A 271 -0.19 -4.55 -14.72
C THR A 271 0.92 -5.48 -14.24
N LEU A 272 0.64 -6.76 -14.01
CA LEU A 272 1.66 -7.75 -13.62
C LEU A 272 2.77 -7.84 -14.66
N ALA A 273 2.42 -7.93 -15.96
CA ALA A 273 3.41 -7.98 -17.03
C ALA A 273 4.32 -6.74 -16.99
N GLN A 274 3.75 -5.55 -16.83
CA GLN A 274 4.53 -4.32 -16.75
C GLN A 274 5.42 -4.27 -15.51
N ARG A 275 4.90 -4.63 -14.33
CA ARG A 275 5.62 -4.55 -13.05
C ARG A 275 6.70 -5.63 -12.93
N CYS A 276 6.48 -6.82 -13.48
CA CYS A 276 7.45 -7.91 -13.50
C CYS A 276 8.49 -7.80 -14.64
N GLY A 277 8.37 -6.82 -15.54
CA GLY A 277 9.30 -6.64 -16.64
C GLY A 277 9.02 -7.51 -17.86
N GLY A 278 7.81 -8.08 -17.99
CA GLY A 278 7.33 -8.82 -19.15
C GLY A 278 6.41 -9.97 -18.77
N GLU A 279 5.70 -10.49 -19.78
CA GLU A 279 4.69 -11.56 -19.61
C GLU A 279 5.27 -12.86 -19.04
N ALA A 280 6.45 -13.29 -19.50
CA ALA A 280 7.09 -14.52 -19.00
C ALA A 280 7.45 -14.39 -17.52
N ALA A 281 8.07 -13.28 -17.12
CA ALA A 281 8.42 -13.01 -15.73
C ALA A 281 7.17 -12.90 -14.83
N ALA A 282 6.07 -12.32 -15.35
CA ALA A 282 4.81 -12.26 -14.64
C ALA A 282 4.21 -13.65 -14.41
N ARG A 283 4.24 -14.55 -15.42
CA ARG A 283 3.80 -15.95 -15.27
C ARG A 283 4.60 -16.68 -14.21
N ASP A 284 5.93 -16.56 -14.27
CA ASP A 284 6.83 -17.20 -13.31
C ASP A 284 6.60 -16.66 -11.88
N PHE A 285 6.35 -15.38 -11.74
CA PHE A 285 6.06 -14.76 -10.44
C PHE A 285 4.70 -15.21 -9.89
N VAL A 286 3.63 -15.16 -10.70
CA VAL A 286 2.28 -15.59 -10.30
C VAL A 286 2.27 -17.06 -9.87
N ALA A 287 2.99 -17.94 -10.58
CA ALA A 287 3.10 -19.36 -10.23
C ALA A 287 3.73 -19.60 -8.84
N ARG A 288 4.43 -18.62 -8.26
CA ARG A 288 5.04 -18.70 -6.93
C ARG A 288 4.15 -18.15 -5.82
N ILE A 289 3.04 -17.47 -6.17
CA ILE A 289 2.09 -16.93 -5.20
C ILE A 289 1.25 -18.08 -4.65
N ASP A 290 1.69 -18.61 -3.50
CA ASP A 290 1.05 -19.73 -2.80
C ASP A 290 1.27 -19.58 -1.29
N LEU A 291 0.25 -19.11 -0.56
CA LEU A 291 0.33 -18.98 0.90
C LEU A 291 0.40 -20.34 1.61
N ALA A 292 -0.14 -21.42 1.01
CA ALA A 292 0.00 -22.76 1.59
C ALA A 292 1.47 -23.17 1.73
N ALA A 293 2.30 -22.81 0.75
CA ALA A 293 3.74 -23.09 0.79
C ALA A 293 4.46 -22.35 1.93
N LEU A 294 3.93 -21.22 2.38
CA LEU A 294 4.46 -20.42 3.50
C LEU A 294 3.91 -20.88 4.88
N ALA A 295 2.77 -21.59 4.91
CA ALA A 295 2.10 -21.98 6.13
C ALA A 295 3.02 -22.68 7.16
N PRO A 296 3.95 -23.59 6.81
CA PRO A 296 4.84 -24.20 7.80
C PRO A 296 5.73 -23.21 8.55
N ARG A 297 6.08 -22.09 7.93
CA ARG A 297 6.92 -21.03 8.53
C ARG A 297 6.10 -20.04 9.36
N LEU A 298 4.81 -19.88 9.01
CA LEU A 298 3.89 -18.95 9.66
C LEU A 298 3.16 -19.54 10.87
N ARG A 299 3.35 -20.84 11.17
CA ARG A 299 2.60 -21.58 12.20
C ARG A 299 2.61 -20.99 13.62
N ARG A 300 3.61 -20.20 13.96
CA ARG A 300 3.76 -19.57 15.27
C ARG A 300 3.60 -18.07 15.26
N LEU A 301 3.41 -17.50 14.07
CA LEU A 301 3.26 -16.06 13.91
C LEU A 301 1.77 -15.70 14.14
N PRO A 302 1.45 -14.77 15.03
CA PRO A 302 0.14 -14.13 15.05
C PRO A 302 -0.23 -13.58 13.68
N LEU A 303 -1.37 -14.02 13.13
CA LEU A 303 -1.85 -13.69 11.80
C LEU A 303 -3.27 -13.19 11.87
N LEU A 304 -3.52 -12.02 11.25
CA LEU A 304 -4.86 -11.49 11.01
C LEU A 304 -5.12 -11.45 9.52
N LEU A 305 -6.18 -12.09 9.07
CA LEU A 305 -6.69 -12.04 7.69
C LEU A 305 -7.90 -11.10 7.68
N VAL A 306 -7.88 -10.09 6.82
CA VAL A 306 -8.97 -9.10 6.71
C VAL A 306 -9.54 -9.17 5.30
N GLU A 307 -10.79 -9.65 5.19
CA GLU A 307 -11.38 -10.01 3.91
C GLU A 307 -12.75 -9.36 3.70
N GLY A 308 -12.97 -8.88 2.47
CA GLY A 308 -14.25 -8.36 2.03
C GLY A 308 -15.12 -9.42 1.38
N GLY A 309 -16.35 -9.62 1.84
CA GLY A 309 -17.28 -10.61 1.27
C GLY A 309 -17.69 -10.35 -0.19
N ARG A 310 -17.42 -9.14 -0.69
CA ARG A 310 -17.60 -8.74 -2.09
C ARG A 310 -16.30 -8.65 -2.88
N ASP A 311 -15.17 -8.99 -2.26
CA ASP A 311 -13.88 -9.06 -2.95
C ASP A 311 -13.80 -10.33 -3.78
N ARG A 312 -14.19 -10.22 -5.05
CA ARG A 312 -14.28 -11.35 -5.99
C ARG A 312 -13.60 -11.00 -7.32
N ILE A 313 -12.28 -10.91 -7.28
CA ILE A 313 -11.50 -10.71 -8.50
C ILE A 313 -11.34 -12.06 -9.20
N PRO A 314 -11.75 -12.20 -10.48
CA PRO A 314 -11.53 -13.44 -11.23
C PRO A 314 -10.08 -13.87 -11.20
N GLY A 315 -9.83 -15.17 -10.98
CA GLY A 315 -8.47 -15.73 -10.88
C GLY A 315 -7.77 -15.49 -9.55
N VAL A 316 -8.42 -14.86 -8.56
CA VAL A 316 -7.87 -14.68 -7.21
C VAL A 316 -8.59 -15.60 -6.24
N THR A 317 -7.83 -16.41 -5.50
CA THR A 317 -8.30 -17.04 -4.26
C THR A 317 -7.82 -16.18 -3.11
N ASN A 318 -8.73 -15.72 -2.27
CA ASN A 318 -8.42 -14.80 -1.17
C ASN A 318 -7.74 -15.49 0.01
N ALA A 319 -7.03 -14.73 0.83
CA ALA A 319 -6.20 -15.24 1.94
C ALA A 319 -7.02 -15.93 3.03
N GLU A 320 -8.35 -15.75 3.11
CA GLU A 320 -9.21 -16.50 4.05
C GLU A 320 -9.04 -18.03 3.93
N ALA A 321 -8.68 -18.51 2.71
CA ALA A 321 -8.40 -19.93 2.49
C ALA A 321 -7.23 -20.46 3.34
N LEU A 322 -6.34 -19.60 3.82
CA LEU A 322 -5.21 -19.95 4.69
C LEU A 322 -5.66 -20.46 6.06
N THR A 323 -6.89 -20.13 6.51
CA THR A 323 -7.43 -20.63 7.77
C THR A 323 -7.53 -22.16 7.83
N ALA A 324 -7.62 -22.80 6.66
CA ALA A 324 -7.59 -24.26 6.57
C ALA A 324 -6.20 -24.83 6.88
N ASP A 325 -5.13 -24.14 6.51
CA ASP A 325 -3.74 -24.54 6.75
C ASP A 325 -3.23 -24.05 8.11
N LEU A 326 -3.74 -22.91 8.56
CA LEU A 326 -3.35 -22.23 9.82
C LEU A 326 -4.60 -21.90 10.66
N PRO A 327 -5.15 -22.88 11.44
CA PRO A 327 -6.35 -22.66 12.24
C PRO A 327 -6.21 -21.61 13.37
N HIS A 328 -4.99 -21.16 13.68
CA HIS A 328 -4.73 -20.10 14.64
C HIS A 328 -4.81 -18.70 14.02
N ALA A 329 -4.86 -18.58 12.69
CA ALA A 329 -5.03 -17.29 12.02
C ALA A 329 -6.43 -16.73 12.33
N GLU A 330 -6.45 -15.49 12.79
CA GLU A 330 -7.69 -14.76 13.02
C GLU A 330 -8.26 -14.26 11.70
N LEU A 331 -9.58 -14.34 11.53
CA LEU A 331 -10.27 -13.85 10.33
C LEU A 331 -11.25 -12.73 10.69
N LEU A 332 -11.00 -11.55 10.20
CA LEU A 332 -11.94 -10.42 10.20
C LEU A 332 -12.65 -10.35 8.83
N HIS A 333 -13.85 -10.92 8.78
CA HIS A 333 -14.64 -10.95 7.56
C HIS A 333 -15.67 -9.83 7.56
N VAL A 334 -15.62 -8.95 6.56
CA VAL A 334 -16.55 -7.82 6.36
C VAL A 334 -17.48 -8.15 5.18
N PRO A 335 -18.74 -8.59 5.41
CA PRO A 335 -19.59 -9.17 4.37
C PRO A 335 -19.88 -8.24 3.18
N HIS A 336 -19.89 -6.93 3.39
CA HIS A 336 -20.15 -5.92 2.36
C HIS A 336 -18.87 -5.22 1.85
N GLY A 337 -17.70 -5.60 2.38
CA GLY A 337 -16.40 -5.07 1.98
C GLY A 337 -16.05 -5.48 0.54
N ASN A 338 -15.56 -4.54 -0.25
CA ASN A 338 -14.97 -4.79 -1.56
C ASN A 338 -13.47 -5.03 -1.45
N HIS A 339 -12.77 -5.14 -2.58
CA HIS A 339 -11.31 -5.22 -2.60
C HIS A 339 -10.69 -4.00 -1.91
N LEU A 340 -9.72 -4.23 -1.01
CA LEU A 340 -9.08 -3.24 -0.13
C LEU A 340 -10.04 -2.60 0.91
N LEU A 341 -11.29 -3.02 0.99
CA LEU A 341 -12.30 -2.58 1.96
C LEU A 341 -12.42 -1.04 2.10
N GLY A 342 -12.15 -0.30 1.01
CA GLY A 342 -12.26 1.17 1.01
C GLY A 342 -13.68 1.69 1.23
N ASN A 343 -14.69 0.86 0.97
CA ASN A 343 -16.11 1.12 1.24
C ASN A 343 -16.54 0.77 2.68
N ALA A 344 -15.66 0.18 3.49
CA ALA A 344 -15.99 -0.37 4.79
C ALA A 344 -14.92 -0.06 5.85
N LEU A 345 -14.23 1.08 5.74
CA LEU A 345 -13.13 1.47 6.65
C LEU A 345 -13.47 1.36 8.14
N PRO A 346 -14.66 1.80 8.61
CA PRO A 346 -15.01 1.69 10.03
C PRO A 346 -15.14 0.25 10.55
N ASP A 347 -15.36 -0.73 9.64
CA ASP A 347 -15.66 -2.11 10.01
C ASP A 347 -14.42 -3.00 10.12
N TRP A 348 -13.26 -2.50 9.71
CA TRP A 348 -12.03 -3.29 9.77
C TRP A 348 -10.81 -2.54 10.29
N LEU A 349 -10.67 -1.25 9.93
CA LEU A 349 -9.43 -0.51 10.15
C LEU A 349 -9.12 -0.27 11.63
N PRO A 350 -10.08 0.15 12.49
CA PRO A 350 -9.85 0.26 13.92
C PRO A 350 -9.42 -1.06 14.56
N ASP A 351 -10.17 -2.15 14.29
CA ASP A 351 -9.91 -3.46 14.85
C ASP A 351 -8.55 -4.03 14.43
N THR A 352 -8.19 -3.85 13.14
CA THR A 352 -6.87 -4.28 12.63
C THR A 352 -5.73 -3.49 13.27
N ALA A 353 -5.91 -2.19 13.47
CA ALA A 353 -4.89 -1.34 14.08
C ALA A 353 -4.75 -1.63 15.58
N ASP A 354 -5.86 -1.87 16.30
CA ASP A 354 -5.85 -2.32 17.72
C ASP A 354 -5.16 -3.69 17.83
N TRP A 355 -5.54 -4.65 16.98
CA TRP A 355 -4.94 -5.99 16.99
C TRP A 355 -3.41 -5.94 16.81
N LEU A 356 -2.91 -5.17 15.81
CA LEU A 356 -1.47 -5.00 15.61
C LEU A 356 -0.79 -4.35 16.82
N ALA A 357 -1.39 -3.30 17.39
CA ALA A 357 -0.85 -2.63 18.56
C ALA A 357 -0.78 -3.55 19.77
N ASP A 358 -1.84 -4.31 20.05
CA ASP A 358 -1.94 -5.22 21.20
C ASP A 358 -0.95 -6.39 21.09
N VAL A 359 -0.86 -7.04 19.91
CA VAL A 359 0.08 -8.14 19.70
C VAL A 359 1.54 -7.66 19.81
N LEU A 360 1.86 -6.45 19.32
CA LEU A 360 3.20 -5.89 19.40
C LEU A 360 3.53 -5.30 20.79
N ALA A 361 2.52 -5.00 21.62
CA ALA A 361 2.73 -4.59 23.01
C ALA A 361 3.00 -5.77 23.93
N ALA A 362 2.55 -6.99 23.57
CA ALA A 362 2.75 -8.17 24.39
C ALA A 362 4.25 -8.49 24.52
N PRO A 363 4.77 -8.76 25.74
CA PRO A 363 6.14 -9.23 25.90
C PRO A 363 6.34 -10.51 25.11
N GLY A 364 7.50 -10.64 24.44
CA GLY A 364 7.78 -11.75 23.56
C GLY A 364 7.61 -13.10 24.26
N ALA A 365 6.79 -13.97 23.67
CA ALA A 365 6.66 -15.36 24.07
C ALA A 365 7.90 -16.17 23.60
#